data_9b752b2df79ebeebda3f4600e7633d52
#
_entry.id   9b752b2df79ebeebda3f4600e7633d52
#
_cell.length_a   1.000
_cell.length_b   1.000
_cell.length_c   1.000
_cell.angle_alpha   90.00
_cell.angle_beta   90.00
_cell.angle_gamma   90.00
#
_symmetry.space_group_name_H-M   'P 1'
#
loop_
_entity.id
_entity.type
_entity.pdbx_description
1 polymer ?
#
loop_
_entity_poly.entity_id
_entity_poly.type
_entity_poly.pdbx_seq_one_letter_code
_entity_poly.pdbx_strand_id
1 'polypeptide(L)'
;MNESSRTHKRALFLLGALIGTGVFLCLYGTSTLHLGNDAWILNGYDEWDIQQHYAGWMLFRNSHWTLPLGLADTIAVPDGTVISYTDSLPWVSIFFKLLRGALPATFQWFGWYTLACFALQGAVGALLCGRNTSERSVWQGWAVPLLGAMLFCMLPTLWERAFRHTALASQWLILFALYFYLEYRQALAAGREPFPWQFPLLAFAAVGIHPYFLPPVMVCALLAAVERGRCGRRWGRAVLQFAASLVAALAGGLLCGAIGSGGGLSRSGYGDFSMNLNALWNPSSRGGYTWSRFLPALPQQPGQYDGFNYLGLGILALLAAALVVSVVQTVRCPRNTGAWWRRNWPLALACLLLSLFAVSNKIYYGTAGVELPLPQALLDLCGVFRASGRMFYLVAACLLLWA
;
A
#
# COMPACT_ATOMS: atom_id res chain seq x y z
N MET A 1 19.28 17.08 -13.76
CA MET A 1 17.84 17.29 -14.01
C MET A 1 17.65 18.78 -14.22
N ASN A 2 17.22 19.20 -15.42
CA ASN A 2 16.96 20.61 -15.76
C ASN A 2 15.84 21.18 -14.90
N GLU A 3 15.83 22.48 -14.67
CA GLU A 3 14.81 23.21 -13.89
C GLU A 3 13.40 22.97 -14.45
N SER A 4 13.24 22.98 -15.77
CA SER A 4 11.98 22.63 -16.45
C SER A 4 11.45 21.24 -16.07
N SER A 5 12.30 20.23 -15.98
CA SER A 5 11.90 18.86 -15.56
C SER A 5 11.47 18.80 -14.09
N ARG A 6 12.07 19.61 -13.22
CA ARG A 6 11.66 19.70 -11.80
C ARG A 6 10.28 20.38 -11.68
N THR A 7 10.08 21.47 -12.41
CA THR A 7 8.82 22.21 -12.43
C THR A 7 7.68 21.33 -12.96
N HIS A 8 7.92 20.57 -14.04
CA HIS A 8 6.95 19.65 -14.59
C HIS A 8 6.56 18.53 -13.57
N LYS A 9 7.54 17.90 -12.90
CA LYS A 9 7.26 16.90 -11.86
C LYS A 9 6.46 17.48 -10.70
N ARG A 10 6.76 18.70 -10.26
CA ARG A 10 5.99 19.40 -9.21
C ARG A 10 4.56 19.65 -9.65
N ALA A 11 4.35 20.11 -10.89
CA ALA A 11 3.02 20.35 -11.44
C ALA A 11 2.22 19.03 -11.54
N LEU A 12 2.82 17.95 -12.02
CA LEU A 12 2.18 16.63 -12.04
C LEU A 12 1.79 16.14 -10.65
N PHE A 13 2.67 16.32 -9.66
CA PHE A 13 2.37 15.97 -8.26
C PHE A 13 1.15 16.74 -7.74
N LEU A 14 1.12 18.06 -7.93
CA LEU A 14 0.02 18.91 -7.44
C LEU A 14 -1.29 18.61 -8.17
N LEU A 15 -1.26 18.47 -9.49
CA LEU A 15 -2.46 18.14 -10.28
C LEU A 15 -2.97 16.74 -9.95
N GLY A 16 -2.07 15.76 -9.77
CA GLY A 16 -2.44 14.44 -9.32
C GLY A 16 -3.07 14.46 -7.92
N ALA A 17 -2.54 15.27 -6.99
CA ALA A 17 -3.15 15.47 -5.68
C ALA A 17 -4.56 16.08 -5.76
N LEU A 18 -4.76 17.06 -6.64
CA LEU A 18 -6.08 17.65 -6.89
C LEU A 18 -7.06 16.63 -7.47
N ILE A 19 -6.62 15.76 -8.39
CA ILE A 19 -7.45 14.67 -8.91
C ILE A 19 -7.85 13.73 -7.77
N GLY A 20 -6.90 13.28 -6.93
CA GLY A 20 -7.20 12.42 -5.80
C GLY A 20 -8.17 13.06 -4.80
N THR A 21 -7.98 14.35 -4.49
CA THR A 21 -8.90 15.14 -3.67
C THR A 21 -10.29 15.22 -4.32
N GLY A 22 -10.38 15.47 -5.62
CA GLY A 22 -11.64 15.50 -6.36
C GLY A 22 -12.36 14.15 -6.32
N VAL A 23 -11.65 13.04 -6.53
CA VAL A 23 -12.22 11.68 -6.41
C VAL A 23 -12.77 11.45 -5.02
N PHE A 24 -12.00 11.79 -3.96
CA PHE A 24 -12.48 11.67 -2.58
C PHE A 24 -13.76 12.46 -2.35
N LEU A 25 -13.80 13.74 -2.74
CA LEU A 25 -14.96 14.61 -2.53
C LEU A 25 -16.20 14.15 -3.32
N CYS A 26 -16.00 13.60 -4.53
CA CYS A 26 -17.09 13.02 -5.32
C CYS A 26 -17.68 11.76 -4.68
N LEU A 27 -16.85 10.96 -4.00
CA LEU A 27 -17.28 9.69 -3.39
C LEU A 27 -17.90 9.88 -2.00
N TYR A 28 -17.28 10.70 -1.16
CA TYR A 28 -17.56 10.78 0.27
C TYR A 28 -18.12 12.13 0.71
N GLY A 29 -18.07 13.13 -0.17
CA GLY A 29 -18.49 14.50 0.16
C GLY A 29 -17.59 15.15 1.22
N THR A 30 -18.14 16.13 1.95
CA THR A 30 -17.41 16.91 2.96
C THR A 30 -17.81 16.59 4.40
N SER A 31 -18.88 15.83 4.62
CA SER A 31 -19.41 15.55 5.97
C SER A 31 -18.41 14.80 6.86
N THR A 32 -17.63 13.89 6.27
CA THR A 32 -16.58 13.14 6.96
C THR A 32 -15.38 14.01 7.36
N LEU A 33 -15.22 15.19 6.77
CA LEU A 33 -14.14 16.14 7.08
C LEU A 33 -14.42 17.01 8.29
N HIS A 34 -15.64 17.02 8.80
CA HIS A 34 -15.98 17.79 9.98
C HIS A 34 -15.37 17.13 11.23
N LEU A 35 -14.40 17.79 11.86
CA LEU A 35 -13.56 17.23 12.92
C LEU A 35 -14.31 16.78 14.18
N GLY A 36 -15.45 17.41 14.48
CA GLY A 36 -16.31 17.06 15.60
C GLY A 36 -17.47 16.09 15.25
N ASN A 37 -17.59 15.69 13.99
CA ASN A 37 -18.62 14.75 13.55
C ASN A 37 -18.09 13.31 13.58
N ASP A 38 -18.37 12.61 14.65
CA ASP A 38 -18.07 11.18 14.80
C ASP A 38 -19.30 10.27 14.56
N ALA A 39 -20.49 10.87 14.34
CA ALA A 39 -21.71 10.12 14.15
C ALA A 39 -21.66 9.13 12.97
N TRP A 40 -20.99 9.49 11.88
CA TRP A 40 -20.79 8.60 10.74
C TRP A 40 -19.89 7.40 11.05
N ILE A 41 -18.98 7.53 12.04
CA ILE A 41 -18.14 6.43 12.53
C ILE A 41 -18.97 5.52 13.44
N LEU A 42 -19.72 6.12 14.40
CA LEU A 42 -20.44 5.38 15.44
C LEU A 42 -21.72 4.73 14.92
N ASN A 43 -22.41 5.38 13.97
CA ASN A 43 -23.68 4.92 13.39
C ASN A 43 -23.51 4.41 11.96
N GLY A 44 -22.29 4.36 11.45
CA GLY A 44 -22.00 3.85 10.11
C GLY A 44 -22.28 2.36 10.01
N TYR A 45 -22.53 1.92 8.80
CA TYR A 45 -22.77 0.54 8.41
C TYR A 45 -21.91 -0.46 9.18
N ASP A 46 -22.34 -1.69 9.34
CA ASP A 46 -21.77 -2.90 9.95
C ASP A 46 -20.22 -3.05 10.02
N GLU A 47 -19.47 -1.97 9.93
CA GLU A 47 -18.02 -1.94 9.82
C GLU A 47 -17.38 -1.66 11.17
N TRP A 48 -17.28 -2.69 11.94
CA TRP A 48 -16.67 -2.71 13.27
C TRP A 48 -15.23 -2.19 13.30
N ASP A 49 -14.49 -2.31 12.18
CA ASP A 49 -13.07 -1.95 12.14
C ASP A 49 -12.86 -0.45 12.38
N ILE A 50 -13.62 0.43 11.70
CA ILE A 50 -13.43 1.88 11.91
C ILE A 50 -13.87 2.33 13.31
N GLN A 51 -14.88 1.68 13.90
CA GLN A 51 -15.29 1.94 15.27
C GLN A 51 -14.20 1.54 16.25
N GLN A 52 -13.56 0.38 16.04
CA GLN A 52 -12.39 -0.06 16.81
C GLN A 52 -11.22 0.93 16.68
N HIS A 53 -10.94 1.41 15.47
CA HIS A 53 -9.87 2.40 15.24
C HIS A 53 -10.15 3.70 15.99
N TYR A 54 -11.39 4.18 15.95
CA TYR A 54 -11.80 5.39 16.65
C TYR A 54 -11.80 5.20 18.17
N ALA A 55 -12.34 4.10 18.67
CA ALA A 55 -12.29 3.78 20.10
C ALA A 55 -10.84 3.70 20.61
N GLY A 56 -9.96 3.03 19.87
CA GLY A 56 -8.52 2.97 20.17
C GLY A 56 -7.89 4.36 20.25
N TRP A 57 -8.19 5.24 19.28
CA TRP A 57 -7.76 6.64 19.33
C TRP A 57 -8.30 7.38 20.55
N MET A 58 -9.60 7.28 20.84
CA MET A 58 -10.25 8.00 21.94
C MET A 58 -9.71 7.57 23.31
N LEU A 59 -9.44 6.28 23.49
CA LEU A 59 -8.82 5.76 24.70
C LEU A 59 -7.35 6.19 24.79
N PHE A 60 -6.60 6.07 23.70
CA PHE A 60 -5.18 6.45 23.65
C PHE A 60 -4.95 7.94 23.91
N ARG A 61 -5.80 8.84 23.38
CA ARG A 61 -5.62 10.29 23.61
C ARG A 61 -5.69 10.66 25.10
N ASN A 62 -6.40 9.88 25.90
CA ASN A 62 -6.60 10.10 27.33
C ASN A 62 -5.62 9.30 28.22
N SER A 63 -4.82 8.41 27.64
CA SER A 63 -3.81 7.64 28.36
C SER A 63 -2.62 8.48 28.79
N HIS A 64 -1.81 7.99 29.71
CA HIS A 64 -0.54 8.61 30.09
C HIS A 64 0.50 8.49 28.95
N TRP A 65 1.52 9.34 28.99
CA TRP A 65 2.67 9.20 28.11
C TRP A 65 3.64 8.17 28.71
N THR A 66 3.88 7.10 27.94
CA THR A 66 4.76 6.00 28.34
C THR A 66 5.62 5.57 27.15
N LEU A 67 6.60 4.73 27.38
CA LEU A 67 7.34 4.05 26.30
C LEU A 67 6.89 2.58 26.26
N PRO A 68 6.65 2.04 25.07
CA PRO A 68 6.68 2.71 23.77
C PRO A 68 5.58 3.76 23.61
N LEU A 69 5.81 4.79 22.74
CA LEU A 69 4.91 5.94 22.59
C LEU A 69 3.47 5.57 22.21
N GLY A 70 3.26 4.43 21.57
CA GLY A 70 1.94 3.92 21.19
C GLY A 70 1.24 3.10 22.27
N LEU A 71 1.78 2.96 23.47
CA LEU A 71 1.14 2.24 24.58
C LEU A 71 -0.01 3.06 25.15
N ALA A 72 -1.17 2.43 25.29
CA ALA A 72 -2.36 2.95 25.94
C ALA A 72 -2.64 2.15 27.22
N ASP A 73 -2.39 2.75 28.37
CA ASP A 73 -2.67 2.17 29.68
C ASP A 73 -4.17 2.15 30.04
N THR A 74 -4.97 2.79 29.23
CA THR A 74 -6.45 2.83 29.32
C THR A 74 -7.15 1.69 28.58
N ILE A 75 -6.39 0.85 27.86
CA ILE A 75 -6.89 -0.30 27.11
C ILE A 75 -6.26 -1.57 27.72
N ALA A 76 -7.05 -2.64 27.93
CA ALA A 76 -6.58 -3.89 28.53
C ALA A 76 -5.88 -3.70 29.90
N VAL A 77 -6.53 -2.97 30.79
CA VAL A 77 -6.04 -2.71 32.17
C VAL A 77 -5.87 -4.02 32.94
N PRO A 78 -4.78 -4.23 33.75
CA PRO A 78 -3.77 -3.22 34.10
C PRO A 78 -2.57 -3.11 33.15
N ASP A 79 -2.36 -4.05 32.24
CA ASP A 79 -1.10 -4.18 31.48
C ASP A 79 -0.97 -3.15 30.37
N GLY A 80 -2.11 -2.61 29.90
CA GLY A 80 -2.15 -1.76 28.71
C GLY A 80 -2.02 -2.53 27.39
N THR A 81 -2.26 -1.86 26.28
CA THR A 81 -1.95 -2.39 24.96
C THR A 81 -1.52 -1.28 24.01
N VAL A 82 -0.82 -1.64 22.94
CA VAL A 82 -0.38 -0.67 21.94
C VAL A 82 -1.46 -0.44 20.89
N ILE A 83 -1.62 0.81 20.49
CA ILE A 83 -2.63 1.23 19.49
C ILE A 83 -2.40 0.66 18.10
N SER A 84 -1.26 0.04 17.84
CA SER A 84 -1.02 -0.74 16.63
C SER A 84 -2.00 -1.93 16.52
N TYR A 85 -2.46 -2.50 17.64
CA TYR A 85 -3.43 -3.60 17.63
C TYR A 85 -4.88 -3.15 17.47
N THR A 86 -5.15 -1.86 17.65
CA THR A 86 -6.46 -1.26 17.35
C THR A 86 -6.50 -0.61 15.96
N ASP A 87 -5.43 -0.73 15.18
CA ASP A 87 -5.25 -0.12 13.85
C ASP A 87 -5.48 1.41 13.82
N SER A 88 -5.24 2.08 14.98
CA SER A 88 -5.48 3.51 15.17
C SER A 88 -4.32 4.38 14.66
N LEU A 89 -3.57 3.94 13.66
CA LEU A 89 -2.47 4.66 13.00
C LEU A 89 -1.51 5.34 14.01
N PRO A 90 -0.58 4.61 14.62
CA PRO A 90 0.27 5.10 15.69
C PRO A 90 0.86 6.49 15.47
N TRP A 91 1.47 6.77 14.31
CA TRP A 91 2.09 8.07 14.06
C TRP A 91 1.08 9.22 14.05
N VAL A 92 -0.10 9.01 13.48
CA VAL A 92 -1.16 10.03 13.42
C VAL A 92 -1.75 10.24 14.80
N SER A 93 -2.02 9.16 15.53
CA SER A 93 -2.56 9.22 16.90
C SER A 93 -1.56 9.86 17.87
N ILE A 94 -0.27 9.52 17.80
CA ILE A 94 0.78 10.15 18.60
C ILE A 94 0.84 11.66 18.32
N PHE A 95 0.79 12.06 17.05
CA PHE A 95 0.78 13.47 16.66
C PHE A 95 -0.42 14.22 17.26
N PHE A 96 -1.63 13.70 17.13
CA PHE A 96 -2.81 14.36 17.68
C PHE A 96 -2.89 14.27 19.20
N LYS A 97 -2.31 13.26 19.83
CA LYS A 97 -2.19 13.19 21.30
C LYS A 97 -1.32 14.32 21.85
N LEU A 98 -0.29 14.77 21.14
CA LEU A 98 0.48 15.96 21.52
C LEU A 98 -0.39 17.22 21.59
N LEU A 99 -1.43 17.29 20.78
CA LEU A 99 -2.35 18.42 20.68
C LEU A 99 -3.63 18.24 21.51
N ARG A 100 -3.75 17.16 22.30
CA ARG A 100 -4.99 16.72 22.95
C ARG A 100 -5.71 17.82 23.75
N GLY A 101 -4.96 18.73 24.37
CA GLY A 101 -5.51 19.82 25.18
C GLY A 101 -6.27 20.90 24.37
N ALA A 102 -6.01 20.99 23.07
CA ALA A 102 -6.67 21.92 22.15
C ALA A 102 -7.75 21.27 21.30
N LEU A 103 -7.92 19.95 21.38
CA LEU A 103 -8.85 19.20 20.54
C LEU A 103 -10.21 19.05 21.23
N PRO A 104 -11.34 19.14 20.48
CA PRO A 104 -12.67 18.91 21.03
C PRO A 104 -12.83 17.47 21.54
N ALA A 105 -13.85 17.24 22.38
CA ALA A 105 -14.08 15.92 22.99
C ALA A 105 -14.29 14.80 21.95
N THR A 106 -15.07 15.09 20.91
CA THR A 106 -15.41 14.15 19.83
C THR A 106 -14.51 14.30 18.62
N PHE A 107 -13.23 14.68 18.81
CA PHE A 107 -12.31 14.90 17.70
C PHE A 107 -12.01 13.62 16.92
N GLN A 108 -12.28 13.66 15.62
CA GLN A 108 -11.89 12.64 14.66
C GLN A 108 -11.03 13.25 13.53
N TRP A 109 -10.02 12.53 13.09
CA TRP A 109 -9.10 12.92 12.01
C TRP A 109 -9.22 11.99 10.78
N PHE A 110 -10.05 10.95 10.86
CA PHE A 110 -10.14 9.86 9.87
C PHE A 110 -10.53 10.36 8.49
N GLY A 111 -11.47 11.30 8.40
CA GLY A 111 -11.87 11.90 7.13
C GLY A 111 -10.73 12.63 6.44
N TRP A 112 -9.98 13.47 7.15
CA TRP A 112 -8.83 14.19 6.62
C TRP A 112 -7.68 13.26 6.26
N TYR A 113 -7.45 12.23 7.05
CA TYR A 113 -6.43 11.22 6.74
C TYR A 113 -6.76 10.47 5.44
N THR A 114 -8.01 10.05 5.27
CA THR A 114 -8.45 9.37 4.05
C THR A 114 -8.35 10.29 2.83
N LEU A 115 -8.76 11.57 2.97
CA LEU A 115 -8.56 12.57 1.92
C LEU A 115 -7.08 12.69 1.55
N ALA A 116 -6.18 12.77 2.53
CA ALA A 116 -4.74 12.80 2.29
C ALA A 116 -4.24 11.54 1.58
N CYS A 117 -4.77 10.35 1.91
CA CYS A 117 -4.45 9.11 1.20
C CYS A 117 -4.84 9.20 -0.28
N PHE A 118 -6.05 9.69 -0.61
CA PHE A 118 -6.47 9.88 -2.00
C PHE A 118 -5.62 10.92 -2.73
N ALA A 119 -5.34 12.04 -2.10
CA ALA A 119 -4.49 13.10 -2.67
C ALA A 119 -3.08 12.58 -2.98
N LEU A 120 -2.45 11.87 -2.03
CA LEU A 120 -1.12 11.27 -2.23
C LEU A 120 -1.14 10.14 -3.26
N GLN A 121 -2.18 9.33 -3.28
CA GLN A 121 -2.37 8.26 -4.27
C GLN A 121 -2.39 8.83 -5.70
N GLY A 122 -3.17 9.89 -5.93
CA GLY A 122 -3.23 10.59 -7.21
C GLY A 122 -1.91 11.29 -7.56
N ALA A 123 -1.29 11.97 -6.59
CA ALA A 123 -0.01 12.64 -6.77
C ALA A 123 1.09 11.69 -7.25
N VAL A 124 1.24 10.56 -6.55
CA VAL A 124 2.28 9.58 -6.90
C VAL A 124 1.92 8.79 -8.15
N GLY A 125 0.63 8.51 -8.38
CA GLY A 125 0.13 7.93 -9.62
C GLY A 125 0.51 8.77 -10.84
N ALA A 126 0.32 10.11 -10.78
CA ALA A 126 0.76 11.03 -11.81
C ALA A 126 2.29 10.98 -12.03
N LEU A 127 3.08 10.97 -10.95
CA LEU A 127 4.54 10.87 -11.05
C LEU A 127 4.99 9.56 -11.69
N LEU A 128 4.40 8.43 -11.32
CA LEU A 128 4.73 7.11 -11.87
C LEU A 128 4.47 7.06 -13.37
N CYS A 129 3.31 7.48 -13.83
CA CYS A 129 2.93 7.49 -15.24
C CYS A 129 3.68 8.57 -16.04
N GLY A 130 4.09 9.68 -15.40
CA GLY A 130 4.81 10.79 -16.02
C GLY A 130 6.31 10.56 -16.22
N ARG A 131 6.88 9.45 -15.74
CA ARG A 131 8.34 9.22 -15.76
C ARG A 131 8.98 9.18 -17.16
N ASN A 132 8.25 8.72 -18.16
CA ASN A 132 8.77 8.49 -19.51
C ASN A 132 8.12 9.41 -20.56
N THR A 133 7.39 10.44 -20.13
CA THR A 133 6.58 11.27 -21.04
C THR A 133 7.21 12.61 -21.39
N SER A 134 8.31 13.01 -20.73
CA SER A 134 8.94 14.32 -20.89
C SER A 134 9.52 14.59 -22.32
N GLU A 135 9.76 13.54 -23.10
CA GLU A 135 10.26 13.62 -24.48
C GLU A 135 9.14 13.43 -25.54
N ARG A 136 7.89 13.27 -25.09
CA ARG A 136 6.73 13.03 -25.95
C ARG A 136 5.96 14.33 -26.21
N SER A 137 4.92 14.25 -27.03
CA SER A 137 4.04 15.40 -27.31
C SER A 137 3.48 16.00 -26.00
N VAL A 138 3.11 17.28 -26.01
CA VAL A 138 2.51 17.98 -24.87
C VAL A 138 1.32 17.19 -24.31
N TRP A 139 0.49 16.62 -25.17
CA TRP A 139 -0.64 15.75 -24.79
C TRP A 139 -0.19 14.53 -23.97
N GLN A 140 0.80 13.81 -24.43
CA GLN A 140 1.30 12.63 -23.74
C GLN A 140 2.01 12.98 -22.42
N GLY A 141 2.64 14.17 -22.36
CA GLY A 141 3.31 14.69 -21.16
C GLY A 141 2.34 15.02 -20.04
N TRP A 142 1.07 15.32 -20.32
CA TRP A 142 0.07 15.69 -19.32
C TRP A 142 -1.08 14.69 -19.23
N ALA A 143 -1.71 14.30 -20.35
CA ALA A 143 -2.89 13.46 -20.34
C ALA A 143 -2.61 12.07 -19.72
N VAL A 144 -1.54 11.39 -20.12
CA VAL A 144 -1.20 10.06 -19.60
C VAL A 144 -0.94 10.07 -18.08
N PRO A 145 -0.11 10.99 -17.54
CA PRO A 145 0.05 11.09 -16.09
C PRO A 145 -1.23 11.37 -15.33
N LEU A 146 -2.08 12.28 -15.81
CA LEU A 146 -3.31 12.65 -15.11
C LEU A 146 -4.37 11.55 -15.17
N LEU A 147 -4.48 10.84 -16.31
CA LEU A 147 -5.31 9.62 -16.41
C LEU A 147 -4.78 8.52 -15.48
N GLY A 148 -3.46 8.35 -15.43
CA GLY A 148 -2.84 7.43 -14.49
C GLY A 148 -3.16 7.77 -13.03
N ALA A 149 -3.08 9.06 -12.64
CA ALA A 149 -3.49 9.52 -11.32
C ALA A 149 -4.94 9.13 -11.01
N MET A 150 -5.85 9.36 -11.95
CA MET A 150 -7.26 9.00 -11.80
C MET A 150 -7.42 7.48 -11.65
N LEU A 151 -6.78 6.67 -12.50
CA LEU A 151 -6.86 5.21 -12.43
C LEU A 151 -6.33 4.66 -11.10
N PHE A 152 -5.23 5.20 -10.56
CA PHE A 152 -4.72 4.82 -9.24
C PHE A 152 -5.69 5.18 -8.12
N CYS A 153 -6.39 6.31 -8.20
CA CYS A 153 -7.43 6.69 -7.23
C CYS A 153 -8.72 5.89 -7.39
N MET A 154 -8.98 5.33 -8.58
CA MET A 154 -10.17 4.53 -8.89
C MET A 154 -9.99 3.03 -8.61
N LEU A 155 -8.86 2.60 -8.07
CA LEU A 155 -8.65 1.21 -7.67
C LEU A 155 -9.69 0.79 -6.61
N PRO A 156 -10.49 -0.25 -6.86
CA PRO A 156 -11.50 -0.71 -5.89
C PRO A 156 -10.88 -1.11 -4.54
N THR A 157 -9.64 -1.58 -4.53
CA THR A 157 -8.91 -1.89 -3.29
C THR A 157 -8.68 -0.67 -2.40
N LEU A 158 -8.47 0.52 -2.97
CA LEU A 158 -8.35 1.77 -2.21
C LEU A 158 -9.70 2.13 -1.57
N TRP A 159 -10.79 2.04 -2.34
CA TRP A 159 -12.14 2.39 -1.90
C TRP A 159 -12.63 1.42 -0.83
N GLU A 160 -12.40 0.12 -1.03
CA GLU A 160 -12.74 -0.92 -0.06
C GLU A 160 -12.09 -0.67 1.31
N ARG A 161 -10.88 -0.06 1.34
CA ARG A 161 -10.14 0.20 2.58
C ARG A 161 -10.39 1.58 3.18
N ALA A 162 -10.89 2.53 2.42
CA ALA A 162 -10.92 3.95 2.79
C ALA A 162 -11.49 4.23 4.19
N PHE A 163 -12.68 3.71 4.50
CA PHE A 163 -13.32 3.88 5.82
C PHE A 163 -13.57 2.55 6.55
N ARG A 164 -13.43 1.41 5.88
CA ARG A 164 -13.53 0.10 6.52
C ARG A 164 -12.29 -0.19 7.35
N HIS A 165 -11.12 0.08 6.77
CA HIS A 165 -9.83 -0.15 7.42
C HIS A 165 -8.89 0.99 7.03
N THR A 166 -9.13 2.17 7.61
CA THR A 166 -8.53 3.46 7.19
C THR A 166 -7.01 3.42 7.05
N ALA A 167 -6.30 2.70 7.93
CA ALA A 167 -4.87 2.54 7.83
C ALA A 167 -4.44 1.92 6.50
N LEU A 168 -5.21 0.96 5.95
CA LEU A 168 -4.92 0.29 4.68
C LEU A 168 -5.23 1.14 3.44
N ALA A 169 -5.86 2.30 3.58
CA ALA A 169 -5.97 3.28 2.50
C ALA A 169 -4.61 3.93 2.15
N SER A 170 -3.58 3.72 2.98
CA SER A 170 -2.23 4.29 2.78
C SER A 170 -1.42 3.58 1.68
N GLN A 171 -2.08 3.10 0.62
CA GLN A 171 -1.42 2.43 -0.52
C GLN A 171 -0.40 3.34 -1.24
N TRP A 172 -0.52 4.66 -1.07
CA TRP A 172 0.45 5.64 -1.54
C TRP A 172 1.89 5.38 -1.05
N LEU A 173 2.08 4.72 0.11
CA LEU A 173 3.40 4.29 0.60
C LEU A 173 4.07 3.32 -0.38
N ILE A 174 3.30 2.35 -0.88
CA ILE A 174 3.76 1.38 -1.88
C ILE A 174 4.09 2.09 -3.20
N LEU A 175 3.23 3.02 -3.63
CA LEU A 175 3.47 3.78 -4.85
C LEU A 175 4.73 4.66 -4.75
N PHE A 176 4.98 5.31 -3.60
CA PHE A 176 6.23 6.03 -3.37
C PHE A 176 7.43 5.11 -3.39
N ALA A 177 7.36 3.94 -2.74
CA ALA A 177 8.46 2.98 -2.76
C ALA A 177 8.77 2.52 -4.19
N LEU A 178 7.75 2.20 -4.99
CA LEU A 178 7.89 1.86 -6.40
C LEU A 178 8.48 3.03 -7.22
N TYR A 179 7.97 4.25 -7.02
CA TYR A 179 8.46 5.46 -7.68
C TYR A 179 9.94 5.69 -7.38
N PHE A 180 10.35 5.67 -6.12
CA PHE A 180 11.74 5.88 -5.72
C PHE A 180 12.65 4.75 -6.19
N TYR A 181 12.20 3.50 -6.21
CA TYR A 181 12.94 2.41 -6.81
C TYR A 181 13.23 2.67 -8.30
N LEU A 182 12.20 3.04 -9.05
CA LEU A 182 12.35 3.30 -10.48
C LEU A 182 13.22 4.53 -10.77
N GLU A 183 13.10 5.63 -9.99
CA GLU A 183 13.97 6.82 -10.09
C GLU A 183 15.41 6.49 -9.71
N TYR A 184 15.62 5.70 -8.66
CA TYR A 184 16.95 5.26 -8.23
C TYR A 184 17.64 4.42 -9.30
N ARG A 185 16.91 3.45 -9.88
CA ARG A 185 17.41 2.65 -11.00
C ARG A 185 17.82 3.50 -12.20
N GLN A 186 17.04 4.53 -12.52
CA GLN A 186 17.36 5.47 -13.60
C GLN A 186 18.59 6.32 -13.24
N ALA A 187 18.74 6.73 -12.00
CA ALA A 187 19.93 7.48 -11.54
C ALA A 187 21.20 6.63 -11.67
N LEU A 188 21.15 5.36 -11.26
CA LEU A 188 22.28 4.43 -11.41
C LEU A 188 22.65 4.20 -12.88
N ALA A 189 21.65 4.03 -13.76
CA ALA A 189 21.87 3.88 -15.20
C ALA A 189 22.52 5.13 -15.84
N ALA A 190 22.30 6.31 -15.24
CA ALA A 190 22.94 7.57 -15.63
C ALA A 190 24.28 7.84 -14.92
N GLY A 191 24.87 6.82 -14.27
CA GLY A 191 26.14 6.94 -13.55
C GLY A 191 26.06 7.75 -12.24
N ARG A 192 24.88 8.13 -11.78
CA ARG A 192 24.68 8.83 -10.50
C ARG A 192 24.46 7.82 -9.39
N GLU A 193 25.02 8.09 -8.23
CA GLU A 193 25.00 7.15 -7.09
C GLU A 193 24.51 7.81 -5.79
N PRO A 194 23.29 8.36 -5.75
CA PRO A 194 22.77 8.94 -4.52
C PRO A 194 22.57 7.86 -3.45
N PHE A 195 22.59 8.26 -2.18
CA PHE A 195 22.06 7.40 -1.12
C PHE A 195 20.54 7.48 -1.13
N PRO A 196 19.80 6.36 -1.22
CA PRO A 196 18.34 6.36 -1.33
C PRO A 196 17.68 6.49 0.04
N TRP A 197 17.85 7.61 0.73
CA TRP A 197 17.33 7.90 2.08
C TRP A 197 15.80 7.79 2.19
N GLN A 198 15.10 7.81 1.05
CA GLN A 198 13.66 7.68 0.99
C GLN A 198 13.18 6.33 1.52
N PHE A 199 13.93 5.24 1.32
CA PHE A 199 13.52 3.92 1.79
C PHE A 199 13.55 3.79 3.32
N PRO A 200 14.62 4.21 4.04
CA PRO A 200 14.56 4.30 5.49
C PRO A 200 13.38 5.10 6.03
N LEU A 201 13.08 6.26 5.41
CA LEU A 201 11.94 7.08 5.80
C LEU A 201 10.61 6.37 5.57
N LEU A 202 10.41 5.75 4.40
CA LEU A 202 9.19 5.00 4.11
C LEU A 202 9.04 3.77 5.02
N ALA A 203 10.13 3.08 5.35
CA ALA A 203 10.11 1.93 6.25
C ALA A 203 9.70 2.35 7.68
N PHE A 204 10.26 3.45 8.18
CA PHE A 204 9.86 4.05 9.46
C PHE A 204 8.37 4.47 9.46
N ALA A 205 7.93 5.15 8.40
CA ALA A 205 6.54 5.58 8.27
C ALA A 205 5.58 4.38 8.18
N ALA A 206 5.92 3.36 7.40
CA ALA A 206 5.08 2.19 7.17
C ALA A 206 4.74 1.46 8.47
N VAL A 207 5.71 1.25 9.35
CA VAL A 207 5.50 0.52 10.61
C VAL A 207 4.49 1.22 11.52
N GLY A 208 4.53 2.53 11.63
CA GLY A 208 3.62 3.28 12.51
C GLY A 208 2.36 3.80 11.82
N ILE A 209 2.19 3.52 10.51
CA ILE A 209 0.91 3.66 9.81
C ILE A 209 0.18 2.33 9.85
N HIS A 210 0.77 1.29 9.24
CA HIS A 210 0.26 -0.07 9.31
C HIS A 210 1.36 -1.07 8.88
N PRO A 211 1.72 -2.07 9.71
CA PRO A 211 2.85 -2.98 9.45
C PRO A 211 2.80 -3.72 8.10
N TYR A 212 1.60 -3.93 7.53
CA TYR A 212 1.45 -4.58 6.22
C TYR A 212 2.03 -3.79 5.04
N PHE A 213 2.33 -2.50 5.21
CA PHE A 213 3.04 -1.72 4.19
C PHE A 213 4.55 -1.92 4.23
N LEU A 214 5.08 -2.44 5.36
CA LEU A 214 6.52 -2.66 5.49
C LEU A 214 7.07 -3.66 4.46
N PRO A 215 6.51 -4.88 4.25
CA PRO A 215 7.05 -5.84 3.29
C PRO A 215 7.15 -5.29 1.86
N PRO A 216 6.11 -4.71 1.23
CA PRO A 216 6.24 -4.17 -0.12
C PRO A 216 7.23 -2.99 -0.21
N VAL A 217 7.33 -2.14 0.83
CA VAL A 217 8.36 -1.08 0.91
C VAL A 217 9.75 -1.69 0.98
N MET A 218 9.96 -2.71 1.82
CA MET A 218 11.25 -3.40 1.95
C MET A 218 11.62 -4.18 0.68
N VAL A 219 10.66 -4.73 -0.05
CA VAL A 219 10.91 -5.32 -1.38
C VAL A 219 11.47 -4.28 -2.35
N CYS A 220 10.89 -3.08 -2.41
CA CYS A 220 11.42 -1.99 -3.23
C CYS A 220 12.82 -1.53 -2.77
N ALA A 221 13.07 -1.47 -1.46
CA ALA A 221 14.39 -1.17 -0.91
C ALA A 221 15.43 -2.24 -1.26
N LEU A 222 15.03 -3.52 -1.20
CA LEU A 222 15.88 -4.65 -1.59
C LEU A 222 16.20 -4.60 -3.09
N LEU A 223 15.20 -4.35 -3.93
CA LEU A 223 15.38 -4.18 -5.37
C LEU A 223 16.36 -3.04 -5.67
N ALA A 224 16.26 -1.91 -4.98
CA ALA A 224 17.19 -0.79 -5.10
C ALA A 224 18.63 -1.19 -4.67
N ALA A 225 18.76 -1.97 -3.59
CA ALA A 225 20.04 -2.49 -3.14
C ALA A 225 20.65 -3.49 -4.15
N VAL A 226 19.85 -4.39 -4.71
CA VAL A 226 20.28 -5.33 -5.76
C VAL A 226 20.75 -4.58 -7.01
N GLU A 227 20.02 -3.57 -7.47
CA GLU A 227 20.45 -2.73 -8.60
C GLU A 227 21.81 -2.05 -8.31
N ARG A 228 21.99 -1.57 -7.08
CA ARG A 228 23.27 -0.98 -6.63
C ARG A 228 24.41 -1.98 -6.67
N GLY A 229 24.18 -3.20 -6.16
CA GLY A 229 25.20 -4.27 -6.17
C GLY A 229 25.60 -4.68 -7.59
N ARG A 230 24.62 -4.74 -8.50
CA ARG A 230 24.84 -5.07 -9.93
C ARG A 230 25.56 -3.96 -10.69
N CYS A 231 25.21 -2.69 -10.43
CA CYS A 231 25.88 -1.54 -11.02
C CYS A 231 27.22 -1.27 -10.33
N GLY A 232 28.33 -1.72 -10.90
CA GLY A 232 29.67 -1.44 -10.39
C GLY A 232 30.14 -2.33 -9.24
N ARG A 233 29.49 -3.46 -8.98
CA ARG A 233 29.87 -4.47 -7.94
C ARG A 233 30.03 -3.89 -6.52
N ARG A 234 29.24 -2.89 -6.15
CA ARG A 234 29.34 -2.18 -4.85
C ARG A 234 28.41 -2.80 -3.79
N TRP A 235 28.55 -4.09 -3.54
CA TRP A 235 27.68 -4.84 -2.61
C TRP A 235 27.73 -4.31 -1.17
N GLY A 236 28.88 -3.85 -0.68
CA GLY A 236 28.96 -3.24 0.67
C GLY A 236 28.03 -2.04 0.85
N ARG A 237 27.94 -1.16 -0.15
CA ARG A 237 26.97 -0.04 -0.13
C ARG A 237 25.53 -0.51 -0.28
N ALA A 238 25.26 -1.55 -1.07
CA ALA A 238 23.94 -2.15 -1.21
C ALA A 238 23.44 -2.70 0.13
N VAL A 239 24.29 -3.44 0.84
CA VAL A 239 23.99 -3.95 2.19
C VAL A 239 23.71 -2.80 3.16
N LEU A 240 24.55 -1.75 3.17
CA LEU A 240 24.36 -0.59 4.03
C LEU A 240 23.03 0.12 3.76
N GLN A 241 22.62 0.28 2.51
CA GLN A 241 21.34 0.90 2.13
C GLN A 241 20.15 0.09 2.65
N PHE A 242 20.19 -1.22 2.48
CA PHE A 242 19.12 -2.10 2.95
C PHE A 242 19.08 -2.16 4.49
N ALA A 243 20.26 -2.27 5.12
CA ALA A 243 20.38 -2.26 6.59
C ALA A 243 19.84 -0.96 7.21
N ALA A 244 20.10 0.21 6.58
CA ALA A 244 19.53 1.47 7.04
C ALA A 244 17.99 1.45 7.04
N SER A 245 17.36 0.81 6.06
CA SER A 245 15.89 0.66 6.01
C SER A 245 15.38 -0.30 7.08
N LEU A 246 16.10 -1.38 7.36
CA LEU A 246 15.78 -2.30 8.46
C LEU A 246 15.91 -1.62 9.82
N VAL A 247 16.99 -0.86 10.05
CA VAL A 247 17.19 -0.12 11.30
C VAL A 247 16.10 0.93 11.49
N ALA A 248 15.70 1.63 10.44
CA ALA A 248 14.62 2.61 10.51
C ALA A 248 13.26 1.94 10.82
N ALA A 249 12.96 0.79 10.20
CA ALA A 249 11.76 0.01 10.51
C ALA A 249 11.76 -0.47 11.97
N LEU A 250 12.89 -1.00 12.46
CA LEU A 250 13.04 -1.45 13.84
C LEU A 250 12.86 -0.29 14.83
N ALA A 251 13.53 0.84 14.57
CA ALA A 251 13.39 2.04 15.40
C ALA A 251 11.94 2.54 15.45
N GLY A 252 11.25 2.60 14.30
CA GLY A 252 9.85 2.96 14.22
C GLY A 252 8.96 1.99 14.98
N GLY A 253 9.19 0.68 14.82
CA GLY A 253 8.44 -0.38 15.49
C GLY A 253 8.58 -0.38 17.01
N LEU A 254 9.80 -0.16 17.51
CA LEU A 254 10.06 -0.02 18.94
C LEU A 254 9.42 1.25 19.50
N LEU A 255 9.53 2.37 18.81
CA LEU A 255 8.95 3.65 19.25
C LEU A 255 7.42 3.61 19.32
N CYS A 256 6.74 3.07 18.29
CA CYS A 256 5.28 2.99 18.30
C CYS A 256 4.74 1.74 19.03
N GLY A 257 5.61 0.83 19.45
CA GLY A 257 5.24 -0.38 20.17
C GLY A 257 4.76 -1.54 19.30
N ALA A 258 4.87 -1.43 17.98
CA ALA A 258 4.53 -2.52 17.05
C ALA A 258 5.51 -3.72 17.20
N ILE A 259 6.66 -3.51 17.82
CA ILE A 259 7.69 -4.51 18.12
C ILE A 259 8.01 -4.41 19.62
N GLY A 260 8.09 -5.56 20.30
CA GLY A 260 8.55 -5.65 21.69
C GLY A 260 7.48 -5.41 22.77
N SER A 261 6.23 -5.19 22.43
CA SER A 261 5.16 -4.87 23.37
C SER A 261 4.43 -6.09 23.97
N GLY A 262 5.04 -7.23 24.08
CA GLY A 262 4.56 -8.38 24.88
C GLY A 262 3.28 -9.08 24.45
N GLY A 263 2.46 -8.45 23.64
CA GLY A 263 1.28 -9.07 23.04
C GLY A 263 1.73 -10.10 21.99
N GLY A 264 1.53 -11.38 22.28
CA GLY A 264 1.88 -12.44 21.35
C GLY A 264 1.22 -12.20 19.98
N LEU A 265 2.03 -11.90 18.97
CA LEU A 265 1.55 -11.91 17.59
C LEU A 265 0.95 -13.29 17.35
N SER A 266 -0.35 -13.35 17.05
CA SER A 266 -0.95 -14.60 16.57
C SER A 266 -0.21 -14.99 15.31
N ARG A 267 0.56 -16.07 15.39
CA ARG A 267 1.31 -16.63 14.27
C ARG A 267 0.52 -17.69 13.51
N SER A 268 -0.78 -17.76 13.75
CA SER A 268 -1.70 -18.70 13.12
C SER A 268 -2.54 -18.01 12.03
N GLY A 269 -3.12 -18.81 11.13
CA GLY A 269 -4.09 -18.33 10.14
C GLY A 269 -3.47 -17.86 8.82
N TYR A 270 -2.21 -18.21 8.53
CA TYR A 270 -1.66 -17.99 7.18
C TYR A 270 -2.50 -18.74 6.15
N GLY A 271 -2.99 -18.00 5.15
CA GLY A 271 -3.86 -18.52 4.10
C GLY A 271 -5.36 -18.28 4.35
N ASP A 272 -5.80 -18.00 5.58
CA ASP A 272 -7.23 -17.75 5.85
C ASP A 272 -7.71 -16.46 5.17
N PHE A 273 -6.87 -15.44 5.14
CA PHE A 273 -7.12 -14.14 4.49
C PHE A 273 -6.31 -13.99 3.21
N SER A 274 -6.12 -15.08 2.49
CA SER A 274 -5.33 -15.12 1.25
C SER A 274 -6.14 -14.59 0.05
N MET A 275 -5.42 -14.36 -1.04
CA MET A 275 -6.00 -13.97 -2.32
C MET A 275 -6.54 -15.22 -3.04
N ASN A 276 -7.82 -15.22 -3.36
CA ASN A 276 -8.41 -16.23 -4.27
C ASN A 276 -7.88 -16.02 -5.70
N LEU A 277 -7.71 -17.09 -6.46
CA LEU A 277 -7.24 -17.01 -7.86
C LEU A 277 -8.19 -16.21 -8.77
N ASN A 278 -9.47 -16.07 -8.39
CA ASN A 278 -10.43 -15.24 -9.10
C ASN A 278 -10.40 -13.76 -8.66
N ALA A 279 -9.62 -13.38 -7.65
CA ALA A 279 -9.69 -12.07 -6.98
C ALA A 279 -9.52 -10.87 -7.92
N LEU A 280 -8.78 -11.01 -9.02
CA LEU A 280 -8.54 -9.88 -9.94
C LEU A 280 -9.81 -9.42 -10.66
N TRP A 281 -10.78 -10.34 -10.89
CA TRP A 281 -12.05 -10.06 -11.58
C TRP A 281 -13.27 -10.38 -10.73
N ASN A 282 -13.11 -10.87 -9.51
CA ASN A 282 -14.19 -11.06 -8.57
C ASN A 282 -14.50 -9.74 -7.85
N PRO A 283 -15.66 -9.09 -8.12
CA PRO A 283 -16.01 -7.84 -7.47
C PRO A 283 -16.54 -8.00 -6.04
N SER A 284 -16.66 -9.23 -5.55
CA SER A 284 -17.21 -9.52 -4.22
C SER A 284 -16.25 -9.15 -3.11
N SER A 285 -16.72 -8.41 -2.12
CA SER A 285 -15.99 -8.08 -0.91
C SER A 285 -16.74 -8.51 0.35
N ARG A 286 -16.35 -7.99 1.52
CA ARG A 286 -16.94 -8.33 2.82
C ARG A 286 -18.45 -8.11 2.84
N GLY A 287 -19.19 -8.98 3.52
CA GLY A 287 -20.64 -8.85 3.72
C GLY A 287 -21.48 -9.06 2.44
N GLY A 288 -20.91 -9.64 1.39
CA GLY A 288 -21.61 -9.83 0.11
C GLY A 288 -21.71 -8.57 -0.74
N TYR A 289 -21.05 -7.48 -0.33
CA TYR A 289 -20.98 -6.27 -1.14
C TYR A 289 -20.25 -6.53 -2.46
N THR A 290 -20.75 -5.95 -3.56
CA THR A 290 -20.13 -6.09 -4.90
C THR A 290 -19.75 -4.75 -5.49
N TRP A 291 -18.50 -4.64 -5.97
CA TRP A 291 -17.91 -3.45 -6.57
C TRP A 291 -18.16 -3.34 -8.08
N SER A 292 -18.99 -4.20 -8.66
CA SER A 292 -19.36 -4.13 -10.07
C SER A 292 -20.85 -4.34 -10.26
N ARG A 293 -21.41 -3.57 -11.21
CA ARG A 293 -22.78 -3.78 -11.71
C ARG A 293 -22.82 -4.75 -12.91
N PHE A 294 -21.66 -4.98 -13.53
CA PHE A 294 -21.54 -5.77 -14.77
C PHE A 294 -21.00 -7.18 -14.53
N LEU A 295 -20.11 -7.34 -13.55
CA LEU A 295 -19.56 -8.63 -13.19
C LEU A 295 -20.28 -9.19 -11.98
N PRO A 296 -20.71 -10.47 -12.02
CA PRO A 296 -21.35 -11.11 -10.89
C PRO A 296 -20.33 -11.33 -9.75
N ALA A 297 -20.83 -11.34 -8.52
CA ALA A 297 -20.07 -11.82 -7.39
C ALA A 297 -19.75 -13.31 -7.58
N LEU A 298 -18.46 -13.65 -7.47
CA LEU A 298 -18.02 -15.04 -7.55
C LEU A 298 -17.83 -15.61 -6.14
N PRO A 299 -18.01 -16.92 -5.96
CA PRO A 299 -17.77 -17.55 -4.67
C PRO A 299 -16.31 -17.46 -4.27
N GLN A 300 -16.07 -17.42 -2.95
CA GLN A 300 -14.75 -17.43 -2.33
C GLN A 300 -14.83 -18.08 -0.96
N GLN A 301 -13.71 -18.47 -0.37
CA GLN A 301 -13.65 -19.01 0.97
C GLN A 301 -13.97 -17.93 2.03
N PRO A 302 -14.52 -18.32 3.19
CA PRO A 302 -14.62 -17.42 4.34
C PRO A 302 -13.25 -16.84 4.67
N GLY A 303 -13.15 -15.55 4.92
CA GLY A 303 -11.88 -14.86 5.18
C GLY A 303 -11.20 -14.30 3.93
N GLN A 304 -11.36 -14.90 2.75
CA GLN A 304 -10.75 -14.39 1.51
C GLN A 304 -11.35 -13.05 1.03
N TYR A 305 -12.42 -12.56 1.66
CA TYR A 305 -12.89 -11.18 1.47
C TYR A 305 -11.80 -10.15 1.80
N ASP A 306 -10.87 -10.46 2.71
CA ASP A 306 -9.75 -9.58 3.04
C ASP A 306 -8.61 -9.67 2.01
N GLY A 307 -8.57 -10.76 1.23
CA GLY A 307 -7.74 -10.92 0.03
C GLY A 307 -8.31 -10.23 -1.22
N PHE A 308 -9.26 -9.31 -1.06
CA PHE A 308 -9.88 -8.55 -2.14
C PHE A 308 -8.85 -7.79 -2.96
N ASN A 309 -8.78 -8.10 -4.27
CA ASN A 309 -7.84 -7.51 -5.23
C ASN A 309 -8.50 -7.24 -6.59
N TYR A 310 -9.81 -7.01 -6.60
CA TYR A 310 -10.53 -6.64 -7.81
C TYR A 310 -9.94 -5.37 -8.41
N LEU A 311 -9.56 -5.43 -9.68
CA LEU A 311 -8.89 -4.32 -10.35
C LEU A 311 -9.87 -3.29 -10.95
N GLY A 312 -11.14 -3.67 -11.08
CA GLY A 312 -12.12 -2.88 -11.83
C GLY A 312 -12.16 -3.25 -13.31
N LEU A 313 -13.35 -3.24 -13.90
CA LEU A 313 -13.57 -3.67 -15.28
C LEU A 313 -12.76 -2.85 -16.30
N GLY A 314 -12.64 -1.53 -16.08
CA GLY A 314 -11.86 -0.66 -16.97
C GLY A 314 -10.37 -0.99 -16.98
N ILE A 315 -9.79 -1.26 -15.80
CA ILE A 315 -8.37 -1.66 -15.71
C ILE A 315 -8.17 -3.06 -16.29
N LEU A 316 -9.10 -3.99 -16.10
CA LEU A 316 -9.04 -5.32 -16.73
C LEU A 316 -9.06 -5.22 -18.27
N ALA A 317 -9.91 -4.35 -18.84
CA ALA A 317 -9.92 -4.10 -20.27
C ALA A 317 -8.61 -3.49 -20.78
N LEU A 318 -8.05 -2.52 -20.01
CA LEU A 318 -6.77 -1.91 -20.32
C LEU A 318 -5.63 -2.94 -20.28
N LEU A 319 -5.60 -3.82 -19.27
CA LEU A 319 -4.63 -4.91 -19.16
C LEU A 319 -4.75 -5.91 -20.33
N ALA A 320 -5.97 -6.24 -20.73
CA ALA A 320 -6.19 -7.11 -21.89
C ALA A 320 -5.63 -6.47 -23.19
N ALA A 321 -5.89 -5.18 -23.39
CA ALA A 321 -5.34 -4.43 -24.53
C ALA A 321 -3.80 -4.37 -24.47
N ALA A 322 -3.21 -4.07 -23.31
CA ALA A 322 -1.76 -4.05 -23.10
C ALA A 322 -1.13 -5.41 -23.36
N LEU A 323 -1.80 -6.50 -22.96
CA LEU A 323 -1.33 -7.87 -23.26
C LEU A 323 -1.29 -8.13 -24.76
N VAL A 324 -2.35 -7.79 -25.49
CA VAL A 324 -2.39 -7.95 -26.96
C VAL A 324 -1.25 -7.15 -27.61
N VAL A 325 -1.08 -5.88 -27.23
CA VAL A 325 0.02 -5.05 -27.74
C VAL A 325 1.38 -5.66 -27.44
N SER A 326 1.59 -6.16 -26.21
CA SER A 326 2.86 -6.78 -25.80
C SER A 326 3.15 -8.06 -26.57
N VAL A 327 2.15 -8.90 -26.85
CA VAL A 327 2.29 -10.10 -27.67
C VAL A 327 2.69 -9.72 -29.11
N VAL A 328 1.99 -8.76 -29.71
CA VAL A 328 2.31 -8.26 -31.05
C VAL A 328 3.74 -7.69 -31.13
N GLN A 329 4.12 -6.90 -30.13
CA GLN A 329 5.49 -6.36 -30.04
C GLN A 329 6.55 -7.45 -29.88
N THR A 330 6.26 -8.48 -29.08
CA THR A 330 7.18 -9.62 -28.89
C THR A 330 7.41 -10.37 -30.19
N VAL A 331 6.35 -10.61 -30.96
CA VAL A 331 6.45 -11.27 -32.27
C VAL A 331 7.20 -10.41 -33.29
N ARG A 332 6.89 -9.10 -33.34
CA ARG A 332 7.52 -8.18 -34.32
C ARG A 332 8.95 -7.79 -33.96
N CYS A 333 9.27 -7.64 -32.68
CA CYS A 333 10.54 -7.12 -32.19
C CYS A 333 11.09 -7.93 -31.00
N PRO A 334 11.45 -9.23 -31.14
CA PRO A 334 11.84 -10.11 -30.02
C PRO A 334 13.10 -9.61 -29.28
N ARG A 335 14.00 -8.90 -29.97
CA ARG A 335 15.19 -8.31 -29.33
C ARG A 335 14.84 -7.25 -28.28
N ASN A 336 13.80 -6.43 -28.54
CA ASN A 336 13.34 -5.40 -27.62
C ASN A 336 12.72 -6.05 -26.38
N THR A 337 11.91 -7.10 -26.57
CA THR A 337 11.32 -7.88 -25.49
C THR A 337 12.41 -8.53 -24.62
N GLY A 338 13.44 -9.14 -25.21
CA GLY A 338 14.57 -9.69 -24.47
C GLY A 338 15.36 -8.63 -23.70
N ALA A 339 15.52 -7.42 -24.25
CA ALA A 339 16.16 -6.31 -23.54
C ALA A 339 15.31 -5.83 -22.36
N TRP A 340 13.99 -5.74 -22.55
CA TRP A 340 13.04 -5.40 -21.50
C TRP A 340 13.09 -6.40 -20.34
N TRP A 341 13.08 -7.70 -20.60
CA TRP A 341 13.19 -8.76 -19.59
C TRP A 341 14.49 -8.70 -18.84
N ARG A 342 15.64 -8.56 -19.53
CA ARG A 342 16.95 -8.42 -18.87
C ARG A 342 17.01 -7.23 -17.91
N ARG A 343 16.26 -6.17 -18.20
CA ARG A 343 16.18 -4.97 -17.36
C ARG A 343 15.21 -5.13 -16.18
N ASN A 344 14.10 -5.82 -16.36
CA ASN A 344 12.97 -5.80 -15.41
C ASN A 344 12.78 -7.11 -14.65
N TRP A 345 13.56 -8.17 -14.91
CA TRP A 345 13.40 -9.46 -14.23
C TRP A 345 13.44 -9.39 -12.71
N PRO A 346 14.23 -8.50 -12.01
CA PRO A 346 14.21 -8.47 -10.55
C PRO A 346 12.84 -8.01 -10.02
N LEU A 347 12.25 -7.00 -10.65
CA LEU A 347 10.91 -6.53 -10.31
C LEU A 347 9.85 -7.60 -10.65
N ALA A 348 9.97 -8.26 -11.81
CA ALA A 348 9.06 -9.34 -12.20
C ALA A 348 9.13 -10.53 -11.21
N LEU A 349 10.34 -10.91 -10.79
CA LEU A 349 10.53 -11.95 -9.76
C LEU A 349 9.91 -11.53 -8.43
N ALA A 350 10.11 -10.28 -8.00
CA ALA A 350 9.50 -9.76 -6.77
C ALA A 350 7.96 -9.79 -6.86
N CYS A 351 7.38 -9.38 -7.99
CA CYS A 351 5.93 -9.48 -8.22
C CYS A 351 5.45 -10.93 -8.18
N LEU A 352 6.18 -11.87 -8.78
CA LEU A 352 5.84 -13.30 -8.72
C LEU A 352 5.85 -13.81 -7.28
N LEU A 353 6.92 -13.54 -6.51
CA LEU A 353 7.03 -13.99 -5.13
C LEU A 353 5.95 -13.38 -4.23
N LEU A 354 5.63 -12.09 -4.40
CA LEU A 354 4.52 -11.44 -3.69
C LEU A 354 3.16 -12.03 -4.07
N SER A 355 2.96 -12.40 -5.34
CA SER A 355 1.73 -13.06 -5.79
C SER A 355 1.58 -14.45 -5.18
N LEU A 356 2.65 -15.23 -5.16
CA LEU A 356 2.68 -16.55 -4.51
C LEU A 356 2.40 -16.44 -3.01
N PHE A 357 3.01 -15.45 -2.34
CA PHE A 357 2.74 -15.18 -0.93
C PHE A 357 1.29 -14.73 -0.69
N ALA A 358 0.73 -13.92 -1.58
CA ALA A 358 -0.66 -13.44 -1.49
C ALA A 358 -1.68 -14.58 -1.63
N VAL A 359 -1.44 -15.51 -2.55
CA VAL A 359 -2.27 -16.71 -2.73
C VAL A 359 -2.12 -17.68 -1.56
N SER A 360 -0.92 -17.74 -0.95
CA SER A 360 -0.56 -18.64 0.17
C SER A 360 -0.46 -20.13 -0.21
N ASN A 361 -0.37 -20.98 0.83
CA ASN A 361 -0.42 -22.44 0.70
C ASN A 361 -1.87 -22.98 0.52
N LYS A 362 -2.88 -22.13 0.80
CA LYS A 362 -4.31 -22.44 0.61
C LYS A 362 -4.78 -21.88 -0.71
N ILE A 363 -4.57 -22.62 -1.80
CA ILE A 363 -4.80 -22.19 -3.16
C ILE A 363 -6.23 -22.51 -3.55
N TYR A 364 -7.07 -21.47 -3.75
CA TYR A 364 -8.47 -21.64 -4.11
C TYR A 364 -8.84 -20.87 -5.38
N TYR A 365 -9.69 -21.50 -6.20
CA TYR A 365 -10.49 -20.85 -7.23
C TYR A 365 -11.97 -20.98 -6.86
N GLY A 366 -12.58 -19.88 -6.48
CA GLY A 366 -13.91 -19.95 -5.87
C GLY A 366 -13.86 -20.65 -4.51
N THR A 367 -14.66 -21.71 -4.36
CA THR A 367 -14.66 -22.59 -3.18
C THR A 367 -13.87 -23.87 -3.37
N ALA A 368 -13.48 -24.17 -4.60
CA ALA A 368 -12.66 -25.36 -4.88
C ALA A 368 -11.16 -25.02 -4.76
N GLY A 369 -10.39 -25.89 -4.12
CA GLY A 369 -8.97 -25.63 -3.96
C GLY A 369 -8.21 -26.76 -3.31
N VAL A 370 -6.94 -26.51 -3.06
CA VAL A 370 -5.98 -27.44 -2.44
C VAL A 370 -5.17 -26.71 -1.39
N GLU A 371 -4.90 -27.40 -0.29
CA GLU A 371 -3.98 -26.92 0.74
C GLU A 371 -2.66 -27.67 0.64
N LEU A 372 -1.58 -26.92 0.37
CA LEU A 372 -0.24 -27.51 0.34
C LEU A 372 0.29 -27.62 1.76
N PRO A 373 0.75 -28.82 2.18
CA PRO A 373 1.35 -28.98 3.49
C PRO A 373 2.68 -28.20 3.56
N LEU A 374 2.79 -27.29 4.53
CA LEU A 374 4.02 -26.57 4.82
C LEU A 374 4.50 -26.91 6.23
N PRO A 375 5.83 -26.91 6.49
CA PRO A 375 6.36 -27.05 7.84
C PRO A 375 5.80 -25.99 8.77
N GLN A 376 5.48 -26.36 10.03
CA GLN A 376 4.88 -25.44 11.00
C GLN A 376 5.71 -24.17 11.21
N ALA A 377 7.03 -24.28 11.27
CA ALA A 377 7.92 -23.12 11.41
C ALA A 377 7.77 -22.11 10.26
N LEU A 378 7.46 -22.57 9.03
CA LEU A 378 7.22 -21.70 7.89
C LEU A 378 5.82 -21.08 7.98
N LEU A 379 4.82 -21.83 8.42
CA LEU A 379 3.47 -21.32 8.65
C LEU A 379 3.48 -20.22 9.74
N ASP A 380 4.21 -20.43 10.84
CA ASP A 380 4.37 -19.46 11.91
C ASP A 380 5.09 -18.19 11.45
N LEU A 381 6.12 -18.33 10.61
CA LEU A 381 6.83 -17.18 10.01
C LEU A 381 5.92 -16.37 9.09
N CYS A 382 5.21 -17.05 8.19
CA CYS A 382 4.29 -16.41 7.24
C CYS A 382 3.04 -15.86 7.96
N GLY A 383 2.62 -16.51 9.06
CA GLY A 383 1.47 -16.11 9.87
C GLY A 383 1.60 -14.74 10.53
N VAL A 384 2.81 -14.18 10.64
CA VAL A 384 3.02 -12.77 11.03
C VAL A 384 2.25 -11.82 10.10
N PHE A 385 2.13 -12.19 8.82
CA PHE A 385 1.36 -11.48 7.81
C PHE A 385 0.19 -12.35 7.29
N ARG A 386 -0.67 -12.80 8.22
CA ARG A 386 -1.78 -13.73 7.93
C ARG A 386 -2.73 -13.26 6.83
N ALA A 387 -2.98 -11.93 6.73
CA ALA A 387 -3.74 -11.33 5.64
C ALA A 387 -2.86 -11.16 4.39
N SER A 388 -2.39 -12.30 3.88
CA SER A 388 -1.39 -12.39 2.80
C SER A 388 -1.85 -11.75 1.50
N GLY A 389 -3.16 -11.73 1.21
CA GLY A 389 -3.72 -11.10 0.02
C GLY A 389 -3.37 -9.63 -0.16
N ARG A 390 -3.07 -8.93 0.93
CA ARG A 390 -2.64 -7.51 0.92
C ARG A 390 -1.26 -7.31 0.26
N MET A 391 -0.41 -8.35 0.21
CA MET A 391 0.89 -8.28 -0.46
C MET A 391 0.79 -8.09 -1.97
N PHE A 392 -0.38 -8.34 -2.55
CA PHE A 392 -0.61 -8.14 -3.97
C PHE A 392 -0.74 -6.65 -4.37
N TYR A 393 -0.90 -5.70 -3.44
CA TYR A 393 -1.06 -4.28 -3.76
C TYR A 393 0.11 -3.70 -4.58
N LEU A 394 1.35 -4.11 -4.31
CA LEU A 394 2.51 -3.72 -5.14
C LEU A 394 2.40 -4.30 -6.55
N VAL A 395 1.95 -5.54 -6.67
CA VAL A 395 1.77 -6.22 -7.96
C VAL A 395 0.67 -5.52 -8.77
N ALA A 396 -0.47 -5.19 -8.14
CA ALA A 396 -1.55 -4.43 -8.78
C ALA A 396 -1.06 -3.07 -9.30
N ALA A 397 -0.24 -2.35 -8.51
CA ALA A 397 0.38 -1.11 -8.96
C ALA A 397 1.31 -1.30 -10.15
N CYS A 398 2.12 -2.37 -10.17
CA CYS A 398 2.99 -2.70 -11.31
C CYS A 398 2.19 -3.09 -12.56
N LEU A 399 1.09 -3.83 -12.39
CA LEU A 399 0.19 -4.18 -13.50
C LEU A 399 -0.43 -2.94 -14.12
N LEU A 400 -0.96 -2.03 -13.30
CA LEU A 400 -1.54 -0.77 -13.80
C LEU A 400 -0.49 0.12 -14.48
N LEU A 401 0.74 0.15 -13.97
CA LEU A 401 1.83 0.92 -14.59
C LEU A 401 2.32 0.30 -15.90
N TRP A 402 2.18 -1.02 -16.06
CA TRP A 402 2.53 -1.73 -17.29
C TRP A 402 1.47 -1.51 -18.39
N ALA A 403 0.18 -1.44 -18.02
CA ALA A 403 -0.93 -1.22 -18.93
C ALA A 403 -0.97 0.21 -19.48
#